data_eb8639924ebf65a0e3c88114cfdea393
#
_entry.id   eb8639924ebf65a0e3c88114cfdea393
#
_cell.length_a   1.000
_cell.length_b   1.000
_cell.length_c   1.000
_cell.angle_alpha   90.00
_cell.angle_beta   90.00
_cell.angle_gamma   90.00
#
_symmetry.space_group_name_H-M   'P 1'
#
loop_
_entity.id
_entity.type
_entity.pdbx_description
1 polymer ?
#
loop_
_entity_poly.entity_id
_entity_poly.type
_entity_poly.pdbx_seq_one_letter_code
_entity_poly.pdbx_strand_id
1 'polypeptide(L)'
;MFQPLPVFVGLRYVLTRSRGFFVSFISWVSMLGVCLGVAALITIISVMNGFEGELRDRLVALTAHATVEGPAERMRDWRSVASRALAAPGTVGAAPFVDVQAMVGRSGYLRPAVLHGVDPAVEHGVSTIAEHLLEGKLADLTPGSRRAIIGRALAWQLGAQVGDEITVMVPGRDLISGAGRPALQTFTVAGLFEVGLQDHDATLALVSLDDAAELAGKGLAPAGLRLRFDDVMAAPVRAAGVAAALGDGFTVRDWSKEHAAYFRAIRIEKTMMSLILMLVVAVAAFNIVAALVMVVNEKRSDIAILRTLGLAPRGIVGIFLTQGLVIGSIGTVLGTLLGILVASNVGVIVPALENLFGFHVMNPTVYYITELPSELRLWQIVTISGIAFLLTVLATIYPALRGAATEPAEALRYE
;
A
#
# COMPACT_ATOMS: atom_id res chain seq x y z
N MET A 1 -19.29 47.69 14.79
CA MET A 1 -19.48 46.39 15.43
C MET A 1 -20.55 45.62 14.63
N PHE A 2 -20.18 45.11 13.47
CA PHE A 2 -21.16 44.52 12.54
C PHE A 2 -20.77 43.07 12.23
N GLN A 3 -21.03 42.19 13.20
CA GLN A 3 -21.16 40.79 12.87
C GLN A 3 -22.63 40.55 12.53
N PRO A 4 -22.97 39.83 11.45
CA PRO A 4 -24.36 39.49 11.20
C PRO A 4 -24.91 38.71 12.41
N LEU A 5 -26.04 39.18 12.97
CA LEU A 5 -26.67 38.63 14.17
C LEU A 5 -26.70 37.08 14.22
N PRO A 6 -27.01 36.37 13.11
CA PRO A 6 -26.98 34.91 13.08
C PRO A 6 -25.66 34.30 13.46
N VAL A 7 -24.52 34.86 13.01
CA VAL A 7 -23.17 34.36 13.32
C VAL A 7 -22.84 34.56 14.80
N PHE A 8 -23.17 35.72 15.34
CA PHE A 8 -22.96 36.03 16.76
C PHE A 8 -23.74 35.08 17.67
N VAL A 9 -25.03 34.86 17.38
CA VAL A 9 -25.88 33.97 18.17
C VAL A 9 -25.42 32.50 18.00
N GLY A 10 -25.09 32.06 16.79
CA GLY A 10 -24.59 30.71 16.50
C GLY A 10 -23.29 30.38 17.25
N LEU A 11 -22.31 31.30 17.22
CA LEU A 11 -21.07 31.17 17.98
C LEU A 11 -21.32 31.09 19.50
N ARG A 12 -22.25 31.93 19.98
CA ARG A 12 -22.59 31.96 21.41
C ARG A 12 -23.25 30.63 21.84
N TYR A 13 -24.04 29.99 20.99
CA TYR A 13 -24.66 28.69 21.30
C TYR A 13 -23.61 27.57 21.42
N VAL A 14 -22.49 27.65 20.70
CA VAL A 14 -21.39 26.68 20.81
C VAL A 14 -20.52 26.97 22.05
N LEU A 15 -20.17 28.25 22.27
CA LEU A 15 -19.17 28.66 23.25
C LEU A 15 -19.76 28.87 24.68
N THR A 16 -21.07 29.18 24.80
CA THR A 16 -21.64 29.49 26.10
C THR A 16 -22.03 28.21 26.81
N ARG A 17 -21.50 28.04 28.01
CA ARG A 17 -21.87 27.02 28.98
C ARG A 17 -23.29 27.32 29.50
N SER A 18 -24.30 27.05 28.67
CA SER A 18 -25.69 27.24 29.05
C SER A 18 -26.07 26.30 30.19
N ARG A 19 -27.12 26.63 30.95
CA ARG A 19 -27.63 25.83 32.12
C ARG A 19 -28.07 24.38 31.70
N GLY A 20 -28.10 24.05 30.42
CA GLY A 20 -28.34 22.70 29.93
C GLY A 20 -27.01 21.97 29.69
N PHE A 21 -26.50 21.25 30.69
CA PHE A 21 -25.34 20.34 30.58
C PHE A 21 -25.46 19.40 29.36
N PHE A 22 -26.68 19.02 29.01
CA PHE A 22 -27.00 18.03 27.99
C PHE A 22 -26.71 18.52 26.54
N VAL A 23 -27.03 19.77 26.20
CA VAL A 23 -26.79 20.36 24.87
C VAL A 23 -25.29 20.49 24.59
N SER A 24 -24.55 20.95 25.59
CA SER A 24 -23.09 21.07 25.50
C SER A 24 -22.46 19.69 25.34
N PHE A 25 -22.92 18.69 26.07
CA PHE A 25 -22.46 17.31 25.99
C PHE A 25 -22.67 16.71 24.61
N ILE A 26 -23.87 16.86 24.01
CA ILE A 26 -24.17 16.32 22.69
C ILE A 26 -23.32 16.97 21.60
N SER A 27 -23.10 18.30 21.67
CA SER A 27 -22.22 19.00 20.74
C SER A 27 -20.78 18.49 20.83
N TRP A 28 -20.29 18.22 22.05
CA TRP A 28 -18.98 17.62 22.28
C TRP A 28 -18.87 16.20 21.72
N VAL A 29 -19.87 15.35 21.96
CA VAL A 29 -19.90 13.98 21.42
C VAL A 29 -19.90 13.99 19.89
N SER A 30 -20.69 14.89 19.28
CA SER A 30 -20.70 15.04 17.82
C SER A 30 -19.34 15.48 17.28
N MET A 31 -18.71 16.46 17.92
CA MET A 31 -17.37 16.94 17.54
C MET A 31 -16.31 15.85 17.68
N LEU A 32 -16.35 15.08 18.78
CA LEU A 32 -15.48 13.91 18.99
C LEU A 32 -15.71 12.83 17.93
N GLY A 33 -16.97 12.56 17.57
CA GLY A 33 -17.31 11.59 16.52
C GLY A 33 -16.67 11.95 15.17
N VAL A 34 -16.76 13.23 14.74
CA VAL A 34 -16.09 13.71 13.52
C VAL A 34 -14.58 13.63 13.66
N CYS A 35 -14.03 14.09 14.79
CA CYS A 35 -12.61 14.06 15.07
C CYS A 35 -12.03 12.64 14.96
N LEU A 36 -12.64 11.69 15.65
CA LEU A 36 -12.20 10.29 15.63
C LEU A 36 -12.38 9.66 14.24
N GLY A 37 -13.49 9.94 13.54
CA GLY A 37 -13.73 9.43 12.20
C GLY A 37 -12.68 9.92 11.19
N VAL A 38 -12.36 11.21 11.20
CA VAL A 38 -11.33 11.81 10.33
C VAL A 38 -9.95 11.30 10.71
N ALA A 39 -9.62 11.24 12.01
CA ALA A 39 -8.35 10.72 12.48
C ALA A 39 -8.11 9.27 12.06
N ALA A 40 -9.11 8.41 12.28
CA ALA A 40 -9.04 7.00 11.88
C ALA A 40 -8.85 6.86 10.36
N LEU A 41 -9.59 7.64 9.56
CA LEU A 41 -9.49 7.61 8.10
C LEU A 41 -8.08 7.99 7.62
N ILE A 42 -7.53 9.08 8.14
CA ILE A 42 -6.18 9.53 7.79
C ILE A 42 -5.14 8.50 8.21
N THR A 43 -5.24 7.98 9.44
CA THR A 43 -4.28 7.00 9.96
C THR A 43 -4.28 5.71 9.12
N ILE A 44 -5.45 5.13 8.86
CA ILE A 44 -5.55 3.85 8.13
C ILE A 44 -5.08 4.02 6.68
N ILE A 45 -5.46 5.10 5.99
CA ILE A 45 -5.02 5.33 4.61
C ILE A 45 -3.51 5.57 4.56
N SER A 46 -2.93 6.27 5.54
CA SER A 46 -1.49 6.50 5.61
C SER A 46 -0.69 5.21 5.86
N VAL A 47 -1.18 4.34 6.74
CA VAL A 47 -0.59 3.00 6.95
C VAL A 47 -0.69 2.15 5.69
N MET A 48 -1.84 2.15 5.01
CA MET A 48 -2.01 1.43 3.74
C MET A 48 -1.09 1.96 2.63
N ASN A 49 -0.85 3.28 2.58
CA ASN A 49 0.12 3.85 1.64
C ASN A 49 1.54 3.37 1.96
N GLY A 50 1.93 3.39 3.23
CA GLY A 50 3.25 2.92 3.68
C GLY A 50 3.45 1.45 3.36
N PHE A 51 2.46 0.60 3.64
CA PHE A 51 2.49 -0.82 3.32
C PHE A 51 2.60 -1.07 1.80
N GLU A 52 1.81 -0.35 0.99
CA GLU A 52 1.91 -0.41 -0.48
C GLU A 52 3.30 -0.01 -0.97
N GLY A 53 3.87 1.06 -0.38
CA GLY A 53 5.22 1.52 -0.68
C GLY A 53 6.28 0.48 -0.35
N GLU A 54 6.30 -0.03 0.86
CA GLU A 54 7.26 -1.03 1.33
C GLU A 54 7.22 -2.32 0.50
N LEU A 55 6.01 -2.83 0.23
CA LEU A 55 5.86 -4.02 -0.60
C LEU A 55 6.33 -3.78 -2.04
N ARG A 56 6.00 -2.62 -2.60
CA ARG A 56 6.46 -2.25 -3.93
C ARG A 56 7.99 -2.18 -3.98
N ASP A 57 8.61 -1.51 -3.02
CA ASP A 57 10.06 -1.32 -3.00
C ASP A 57 10.80 -2.66 -2.82
N ARG A 58 10.28 -3.56 -2.02
CA ARG A 58 10.80 -4.93 -1.89
C ARG A 58 10.61 -5.78 -3.16
N LEU A 59 9.43 -5.72 -3.77
CA LEU A 59 9.19 -6.43 -5.03
C LEU A 59 10.12 -5.94 -6.13
N VAL A 60 10.34 -4.63 -6.20
CA VAL A 60 11.21 -4.01 -7.21
C VAL A 60 12.70 -4.26 -6.94
N ALA A 61 13.10 -4.40 -5.67
CA ALA A 61 14.47 -4.72 -5.33
C ALA A 61 14.94 -6.06 -5.91
N LEU A 62 14.02 -7.04 -6.03
CA LEU A 62 14.29 -8.38 -6.55
C LEU A 62 13.98 -8.53 -8.03
N THR A 63 12.91 -7.88 -8.49
CA THR A 63 12.46 -8.01 -9.87
C THR A 63 13.06 -6.88 -10.71
N ALA A 64 13.46 -7.23 -11.91
CA ALA A 64 13.84 -6.22 -12.90
C ALA A 64 12.69 -5.24 -13.15
N HIS A 65 13.02 -4.00 -13.49
CA HIS A 65 12.00 -3.01 -13.82
C HIS A 65 11.22 -3.38 -15.10
N ALA A 66 11.85 -4.11 -15.99
CA ALA A 66 11.20 -4.75 -17.13
C ALA A 66 11.98 -6.00 -17.57
N THR A 67 11.29 -6.91 -18.25
CA THR A 67 11.85 -8.08 -18.90
C THR A 67 11.67 -7.98 -20.41
N VAL A 68 12.68 -8.42 -21.15
CA VAL A 68 12.66 -8.54 -22.62
C VAL A 68 12.79 -10.00 -22.97
N GLU A 69 11.78 -10.54 -23.61
CA GLU A 69 11.80 -11.90 -24.16
C GLU A 69 11.83 -11.85 -25.68
N GLY A 70 12.52 -12.80 -26.31
CA GLY A 70 12.62 -12.88 -27.76
C GLY A 70 12.89 -14.28 -28.25
N PRO A 71 12.92 -14.49 -29.59
CA PRO A 71 13.28 -15.78 -30.17
C PRO A 71 14.67 -16.21 -29.74
N ALA A 72 14.83 -17.50 -29.37
CA ALA A 72 16.09 -18.06 -28.88
C ALA A 72 17.30 -17.77 -29.76
N GLU A 73 17.08 -17.75 -31.09
CA GLU A 73 18.13 -17.43 -32.07
C GLU A 73 18.68 -16.00 -31.90
N ARG A 74 17.79 -15.04 -31.69
CA ARG A 74 18.16 -13.64 -31.47
C ARG A 74 18.73 -13.41 -30.04
N MET A 75 18.29 -14.19 -29.08
CA MET A 75 18.77 -14.12 -27.70
C MET A 75 20.15 -14.75 -27.52
N ARG A 76 20.67 -15.55 -28.47
CA ARG A 76 22.08 -16.00 -28.42
C ARG A 76 23.05 -14.85 -28.43
N ASP A 77 22.77 -13.79 -29.18
CA ASP A 77 23.54 -12.54 -29.13
C ASP A 77 22.88 -11.51 -28.21
N TRP A 78 22.63 -11.90 -26.98
CA TRP A 78 21.97 -11.05 -25.99
C TRP A 78 22.73 -9.74 -25.72
N ARG A 79 24.07 -9.72 -25.93
CA ARG A 79 24.87 -8.50 -25.76
C ARG A 79 24.49 -7.42 -26.77
N SER A 80 24.20 -7.78 -27.99
CA SER A 80 23.69 -6.85 -29.03
C SER A 80 22.30 -6.35 -28.67
N VAL A 81 21.43 -7.24 -28.17
CA VAL A 81 20.09 -6.85 -27.70
C VAL A 81 20.17 -5.93 -26.50
N ALA A 82 21.05 -6.23 -25.54
CA ALA A 82 21.29 -5.42 -24.35
C ALA A 82 21.81 -4.02 -24.70
N SER A 83 22.77 -3.92 -25.65
CA SER A 83 23.29 -2.62 -26.09
C SER A 83 22.20 -1.74 -26.75
N ARG A 84 21.29 -2.33 -27.51
CA ARG A 84 20.14 -1.63 -28.12
C ARG A 84 19.14 -1.19 -27.05
N ALA A 85 18.87 -2.03 -26.05
CA ALA A 85 17.99 -1.70 -24.93
C ALA A 85 18.58 -0.59 -24.08
N LEU A 86 19.90 -0.60 -23.82
CA LEU A 86 20.62 0.45 -23.07
C LEU A 86 20.68 1.78 -23.83
N ALA A 87 20.55 1.78 -25.16
CA ALA A 87 20.47 3.01 -25.96
C ALA A 87 19.09 3.72 -25.81
N ALA A 88 18.07 3.01 -25.31
CA ALA A 88 16.77 3.63 -25.06
C ALA A 88 16.84 4.57 -23.81
N PRO A 89 16.20 5.75 -23.89
CA PRO A 89 16.28 6.75 -22.82
C PRO A 89 15.79 6.21 -21.46
N GLY A 90 16.60 6.41 -20.42
CA GLY A 90 16.28 6.00 -19.05
C GLY A 90 16.58 4.54 -18.71
N THR A 91 17.16 3.75 -19.63
CA THR A 91 17.65 2.41 -19.33
C THR A 91 19.07 2.50 -18.79
N VAL A 92 19.28 2.04 -17.55
CA VAL A 92 20.56 2.14 -16.83
C VAL A 92 21.27 0.80 -16.66
N GLY A 93 20.56 -0.31 -16.83
CA GLY A 93 21.12 -1.66 -16.68
C GLY A 93 20.39 -2.68 -17.55
N ALA A 94 21.12 -3.69 -18.00
CA ALA A 94 20.58 -4.86 -18.72
C ALA A 94 21.42 -6.09 -18.37
N ALA A 95 20.77 -7.19 -17.95
CA ALA A 95 21.40 -8.46 -17.63
C ALA A 95 20.61 -9.64 -18.21
N PRO A 96 21.28 -10.70 -18.71
CA PRO A 96 20.61 -11.90 -19.17
C PRO A 96 20.12 -12.73 -17.99
N PHE A 97 19.04 -13.49 -18.21
CA PHE A 97 18.52 -14.42 -17.22
C PHE A 97 17.99 -15.72 -17.85
N VAL A 98 17.97 -16.74 -17.02
CA VAL A 98 17.28 -18.02 -17.31
C VAL A 98 16.56 -18.45 -16.03
N ASP A 99 15.25 -18.64 -16.12
CA ASP A 99 14.45 -19.18 -15.02
C ASP A 99 14.10 -20.66 -15.30
N VAL A 100 14.37 -21.51 -14.31
CA VAL A 100 14.11 -22.93 -14.38
C VAL A 100 13.26 -23.33 -13.16
N GLN A 101 12.07 -23.82 -13.44
CA GLN A 101 11.23 -24.45 -12.41
C GLN A 101 11.84 -25.77 -12.00
N ALA A 102 12.15 -25.95 -10.73
CA ALA A 102 12.82 -27.12 -10.20
C ALA A 102 12.28 -27.53 -8.83
N MET A 103 12.63 -28.75 -8.45
CA MET A 103 12.52 -29.19 -7.07
C MET A 103 13.94 -29.27 -6.48
N VAL A 104 14.14 -28.68 -5.32
CA VAL A 104 15.41 -28.73 -4.60
C VAL A 104 15.26 -29.65 -3.40
N GLY A 105 16.16 -30.62 -3.29
CA GLY A 105 16.13 -31.64 -2.25
C GLY A 105 17.42 -31.76 -1.45
N ARG A 106 17.29 -32.07 -0.15
CA ARG A 106 18.39 -32.45 0.74
C ARG A 106 17.87 -33.33 1.86
N SER A 107 18.58 -34.43 2.16
CA SER A 107 18.32 -35.31 3.33
C SER A 107 16.84 -35.75 3.45
N GLY A 108 16.17 -36.03 2.32
CA GLY A 108 14.76 -36.45 2.30
C GLY A 108 13.73 -35.32 2.26
N TYR A 109 14.12 -34.09 2.43
CA TYR A 109 13.27 -32.91 2.21
C TYR A 109 13.32 -32.52 0.74
N LEU A 110 12.15 -32.21 0.17
CA LEU A 110 11.99 -31.75 -1.21
C LEU A 110 11.12 -30.51 -1.23
N ARG A 111 11.58 -29.42 -1.87
CA ARG A 111 10.87 -28.14 -1.95
C ARG A 111 10.85 -27.63 -3.40
N PRO A 112 9.72 -27.03 -3.83
CA PRO A 112 9.68 -26.35 -5.10
C PRO A 112 10.60 -25.11 -5.05
N ALA A 113 11.34 -24.88 -6.13
CA ALA A 113 12.20 -23.71 -6.26
C ALA A 113 12.28 -23.25 -7.72
N VAL A 114 12.60 -21.99 -7.89
CA VAL A 114 12.95 -21.38 -9.18
C VAL A 114 14.47 -21.16 -9.15
N LEU A 115 15.17 -21.82 -10.03
CA LEU A 115 16.58 -21.52 -10.26
C LEU A 115 16.67 -20.33 -11.21
N HIS A 116 17.24 -19.27 -10.68
CA HIS A 116 17.48 -18.04 -11.43
C HIS A 116 18.95 -17.98 -11.86
N GLY A 117 19.18 -18.21 -13.15
CA GLY A 117 20.51 -18.13 -13.75
C GLY A 117 20.91 -16.68 -13.99
N VAL A 118 22.03 -16.27 -13.39
CA VAL A 118 22.55 -14.91 -13.45
C VAL A 118 23.98 -14.87 -13.99
N ASP A 119 24.34 -13.76 -14.63
CA ASP A 119 25.74 -13.42 -14.93
C ASP A 119 26.24 -12.42 -13.88
N PRO A 120 27.12 -12.85 -12.93
CA PRO A 120 27.57 -11.98 -11.84
C PRO A 120 28.22 -10.68 -12.29
N ALA A 121 28.80 -10.65 -13.51
CA ALA A 121 29.51 -9.47 -14.02
C ALA A 121 28.59 -8.29 -14.31
N VAL A 122 27.33 -8.56 -14.69
CA VAL A 122 26.33 -7.54 -15.09
C VAL A 122 25.13 -7.48 -14.16
N GLU A 123 24.96 -8.46 -13.29
CA GLU A 123 23.82 -8.59 -12.38
C GLU A 123 23.66 -7.38 -11.44
N HIS A 124 24.76 -6.87 -10.90
CA HIS A 124 24.76 -5.70 -10.02
C HIS A 124 24.17 -4.42 -10.67
N GLY A 125 24.17 -4.37 -12.01
CA GLY A 125 23.56 -3.26 -12.75
C GLY A 125 22.02 -3.32 -12.82
N VAL A 126 21.43 -4.47 -12.50
CA VAL A 126 19.97 -4.70 -12.68
C VAL A 126 19.29 -5.04 -11.36
N SER A 127 19.93 -5.78 -10.48
CA SER A 127 19.36 -6.27 -9.21
C SER A 127 20.19 -5.79 -8.03
N THR A 128 19.50 -5.54 -6.90
CA THR A 128 20.12 -5.22 -5.61
C THR A 128 20.34 -6.47 -4.74
N ILE A 129 20.15 -7.67 -5.29
CA ILE A 129 20.25 -8.92 -4.52
C ILE A 129 21.65 -9.11 -3.89
N ALA A 130 22.67 -8.53 -4.50
CA ALA A 130 24.02 -8.53 -3.95
C ALA A 130 24.13 -7.80 -2.59
N GLU A 131 23.27 -6.81 -2.35
CA GLU A 131 23.21 -6.03 -1.11
C GLU A 131 22.47 -6.78 0.01
N HIS A 132 21.73 -7.84 -0.35
CA HIS A 132 20.93 -8.66 0.55
C HIS A 132 21.59 -10.04 0.84
N LEU A 133 22.85 -10.22 0.45
CA LEU A 133 23.60 -11.44 0.78
C LEU A 133 23.95 -11.43 2.26
N LEU A 134 23.59 -12.50 2.96
CA LEU A 134 24.00 -12.75 4.33
C LEU A 134 25.38 -13.43 4.38
N GLU A 135 25.60 -14.39 3.48
CA GLU A 135 26.83 -15.17 3.37
C GLU A 135 27.15 -15.43 1.90
N GLY A 136 28.43 -15.50 1.55
CA GLY A 136 28.90 -15.76 0.18
C GLY A 136 28.97 -14.48 -0.67
N LYS A 137 29.27 -14.65 -1.96
CA LYS A 137 29.41 -13.58 -2.94
C LYS A 137 28.78 -14.01 -4.27
N LEU A 138 28.13 -13.10 -5.02
CA LEU A 138 27.64 -13.41 -6.36
C LEU A 138 28.75 -13.89 -7.31
N ALA A 139 29.98 -13.39 -7.13
CA ALA A 139 31.14 -13.80 -7.92
C ALA A 139 31.49 -15.30 -7.76
N ASP A 140 30.98 -15.98 -6.73
CA ASP A 140 31.21 -17.42 -6.54
C ASP A 140 30.40 -18.27 -7.53
N LEU A 141 29.37 -17.68 -8.21
CA LEU A 141 28.56 -18.32 -9.23
C LEU A 141 29.28 -18.30 -10.59
N THR A 142 30.39 -19.01 -10.70
CA THR A 142 31.14 -19.13 -11.97
C THR A 142 30.54 -20.21 -12.87
N PRO A 143 30.59 -20.06 -14.19
CA PRO A 143 30.12 -21.08 -15.13
C PRO A 143 30.70 -22.46 -14.87
N GLY A 144 29.89 -23.50 -14.79
CA GLY A 144 30.28 -24.87 -14.54
C GLY A 144 30.66 -25.17 -13.10
N SER A 145 30.63 -24.20 -12.19
CA SER A 145 31.01 -24.42 -10.78
C SER A 145 29.98 -25.21 -9.99
N ARG A 146 28.77 -25.31 -10.48
CA ARG A 146 27.62 -25.93 -9.78
C ARG A 146 27.45 -25.42 -8.36
N ARG A 147 27.57 -24.12 -8.21
CA ARG A 147 27.33 -23.40 -6.95
C ARG A 147 25.98 -22.72 -7.00
N ALA A 148 25.32 -22.69 -5.84
CA ALA A 148 24.03 -22.02 -5.69
C ALA A 148 24.03 -21.09 -4.48
N ILE A 149 23.42 -19.93 -4.61
CA ILE A 149 23.11 -19.05 -3.49
C ILE A 149 21.60 -19.14 -3.29
N ILE A 150 21.16 -19.57 -2.10
CA ILE A 150 19.75 -19.87 -1.83
C ILE A 150 19.16 -18.91 -0.80
N GLY A 151 17.86 -18.69 -0.89
CA GLY A 151 17.16 -17.88 0.11
C GLY A 151 17.21 -18.51 1.50
N ARG A 152 17.32 -17.71 2.54
CA ARG A 152 17.42 -18.16 3.94
C ARG A 152 16.27 -19.05 4.36
N ALA A 153 15.03 -18.71 3.94
CA ALA A 153 13.87 -19.53 4.25
C ALA A 153 13.93 -20.90 3.55
N LEU A 154 14.43 -20.97 2.30
CA LEU A 154 14.66 -22.22 1.59
C LEU A 154 15.74 -23.07 2.28
N ALA A 155 16.84 -22.44 2.68
CA ALA A 155 17.92 -23.10 3.42
C ALA A 155 17.39 -23.70 4.72
N TRP A 156 16.60 -22.96 5.48
CA TRP A 156 15.96 -23.45 6.72
C TRP A 156 15.03 -24.64 6.46
N GLN A 157 14.19 -24.58 5.41
CA GLN A 157 13.27 -25.67 5.05
C GLN A 157 13.98 -26.95 4.61
N LEU A 158 15.19 -26.83 4.05
CA LEU A 158 15.99 -27.96 3.60
C LEU A 158 16.98 -28.43 4.67
N GLY A 159 17.13 -27.70 5.78
CA GLY A 159 18.19 -27.91 6.76
C GLY A 159 19.59 -27.76 6.15
N ALA A 160 19.75 -26.86 5.16
CA ALA A 160 20.99 -26.63 4.44
C ALA A 160 21.77 -25.44 5.01
N GLN A 161 23.09 -25.54 5.00
CA GLN A 161 24.04 -24.48 5.36
C GLN A 161 25.01 -24.24 4.21
N VAL A 162 25.76 -23.14 4.27
CA VAL A 162 26.85 -22.88 3.30
C VAL A 162 27.86 -24.01 3.34
N GLY A 163 28.22 -24.53 2.19
CA GLY A 163 29.09 -25.69 1.99
C GLY A 163 28.37 -27.03 1.81
N ASP A 164 27.08 -27.10 2.11
CA ASP A 164 26.28 -28.31 1.92
C ASP A 164 25.92 -28.55 0.45
N GLU A 165 25.68 -29.83 0.11
CA GLU A 165 25.19 -30.23 -1.20
C GLU A 165 23.68 -30.31 -1.21
N ILE A 166 23.06 -29.74 -2.27
CA ILE A 166 21.64 -29.81 -2.58
C ILE A 166 21.45 -30.47 -3.95
N THR A 167 20.43 -31.29 -4.09
CA THR A 167 20.08 -31.89 -5.38
C THR A 167 18.94 -31.11 -6.03
N VAL A 168 19.19 -30.63 -7.22
CA VAL A 168 18.21 -29.95 -8.06
C VAL A 168 17.62 -30.95 -9.06
N MET A 169 16.31 -31.05 -9.09
CA MET A 169 15.57 -31.88 -10.03
C MET A 169 14.69 -31.01 -10.90
N VAL A 170 14.95 -30.99 -12.18
CA VAL A 170 14.12 -30.32 -13.18
C VAL A 170 13.20 -31.34 -13.83
N PRO A 171 11.87 -31.17 -13.78
CA PRO A 171 10.92 -32.07 -14.45
C PRO A 171 11.20 -32.12 -15.95
N GLY A 172 11.20 -33.35 -16.52
CA GLY A 172 11.38 -33.53 -17.97
C GLY A 172 10.27 -32.84 -18.75
N ARG A 173 10.61 -32.27 -19.92
CA ARG A 173 9.67 -31.47 -20.75
C ARG A 173 8.48 -32.27 -21.29
N ASP A 174 8.61 -33.57 -21.43
CA ASP A 174 7.59 -34.43 -22.03
C ASP A 174 6.78 -35.19 -20.96
N LEU A 175 6.19 -34.45 -20.01
CA LEU A 175 5.25 -35.03 -19.05
C LEU A 175 4.00 -35.67 -19.73
N ILE A 176 3.66 -35.25 -20.95
CA ILE A 176 2.52 -35.76 -21.72
C ILE A 176 2.85 -37.09 -22.41
N SER A 177 4.10 -37.28 -22.81
CA SER A 177 4.55 -38.53 -23.50
C SER A 177 5.19 -39.56 -22.54
N GLY A 178 5.43 -39.19 -21.27
CA GLY A 178 6.06 -40.07 -20.29
C GLY A 178 7.54 -40.40 -20.56
N ALA A 179 8.15 -39.78 -21.59
CA ALA A 179 9.50 -40.11 -22.05
C ALA A 179 10.61 -39.17 -21.54
N GLY A 180 10.24 -38.08 -20.90
CA GLY A 180 11.20 -37.11 -20.37
C GLY A 180 11.79 -37.56 -19.04
N ARG A 181 13.10 -37.95 -19.05
CA ARG A 181 13.83 -38.20 -17.79
C ARG A 181 14.03 -36.86 -17.07
N PRO A 182 13.77 -36.76 -15.74
CA PRO A 182 14.10 -35.58 -14.99
C PRO A 182 15.62 -35.35 -15.04
N ALA A 183 16.02 -34.09 -15.24
CA ALA A 183 17.41 -33.73 -15.07
C ALA A 183 17.70 -33.58 -13.57
N LEU A 184 18.72 -34.32 -13.10
CA LEU A 184 19.18 -34.27 -11.72
C LEU A 184 20.60 -33.70 -11.72
N GLN A 185 20.83 -32.68 -10.92
CA GLN A 185 22.15 -32.08 -10.78
C GLN A 185 22.39 -31.66 -9.33
N THR A 186 23.62 -31.92 -8.83
CA THR A 186 23.99 -31.52 -7.47
C THR A 186 24.66 -30.15 -7.54
N PHE A 187 24.29 -29.28 -6.62
CA PHE A 187 24.89 -27.96 -6.41
C PHE A 187 25.40 -27.84 -4.98
N THR A 188 26.49 -27.11 -4.81
CA THR A 188 27.04 -26.74 -3.48
C THR A 188 26.46 -25.38 -3.11
N VAL A 189 25.89 -25.23 -1.91
CA VAL A 189 25.42 -23.96 -1.38
C VAL A 189 26.63 -23.04 -1.12
N ALA A 190 26.80 -22.01 -1.93
CA ALA A 190 27.90 -21.05 -1.84
C ALA A 190 27.58 -19.82 -0.99
N GLY A 191 26.28 -19.58 -0.72
CA GLY A 191 25.85 -18.43 0.06
C GLY A 191 24.37 -18.45 0.35
N LEU A 192 23.96 -17.52 1.20
CA LEU A 192 22.59 -17.29 1.62
C LEU A 192 22.21 -15.83 1.39
N PHE A 193 20.98 -15.59 0.96
CA PHE A 193 20.41 -14.24 0.86
C PHE A 193 19.08 -14.14 1.62
N GLU A 194 18.72 -12.91 2.01
CA GLU A 194 17.43 -12.61 2.64
C GLU A 194 16.94 -11.23 2.18
N VAL A 195 15.88 -11.20 1.41
CA VAL A 195 15.29 -9.95 0.90
C VAL A 195 14.09 -9.52 1.74
N GLY A 196 13.58 -10.42 2.58
CA GLY A 196 12.42 -10.17 3.42
C GLY A 196 11.08 -10.33 2.68
N LEU A 197 11.06 -11.07 1.56
CA LEU A 197 9.85 -11.57 0.91
C LEU A 197 9.82 -13.08 1.04
N GLN A 198 8.94 -13.60 1.91
CA GLN A 198 8.90 -15.01 2.27
C GLN A 198 8.81 -15.93 1.04
N ASP A 199 7.99 -15.56 0.06
CA ASP A 199 7.81 -16.36 -1.15
C ASP A 199 9.11 -16.45 -1.96
N HIS A 200 9.89 -15.38 -2.06
CA HIS A 200 11.19 -15.36 -2.76
C HIS A 200 12.26 -16.03 -1.94
N ASP A 201 12.35 -15.71 -0.66
CA ASP A 201 13.35 -16.31 0.24
C ASP A 201 13.13 -17.83 0.44
N ALA A 202 11.90 -18.33 0.21
CA ALA A 202 11.55 -19.73 0.32
C ALA A 202 11.63 -20.52 -0.99
N THR A 203 11.69 -19.84 -2.14
CA THR A 203 11.61 -20.51 -3.45
C THR A 203 12.70 -20.14 -4.43
N LEU A 204 13.48 -19.08 -4.20
CA LEU A 204 14.49 -18.63 -5.16
C LEU A 204 15.88 -19.20 -4.82
N ALA A 205 16.55 -19.70 -5.86
CA ALA A 205 17.96 -20.11 -5.83
C ALA A 205 18.70 -19.48 -7.01
N LEU A 206 19.78 -18.76 -6.73
CA LEU A 206 20.64 -18.16 -7.76
C LEU A 206 21.73 -19.15 -8.15
N VAL A 207 21.93 -19.32 -9.44
CA VAL A 207 22.99 -20.15 -10.01
C VAL A 207 23.66 -19.41 -11.17
N SER A 208 24.78 -19.93 -11.70
CA SER A 208 25.35 -19.34 -12.89
C SER A 208 24.39 -19.43 -14.07
N LEU A 209 24.44 -18.44 -14.98
CA LEU A 209 23.61 -18.41 -16.17
C LEU A 209 23.75 -19.67 -17.02
N ASP A 210 24.99 -20.15 -17.17
CA ASP A 210 25.31 -21.33 -17.98
C ASP A 210 24.81 -22.62 -17.34
N ASP A 211 24.95 -22.78 -16.02
CA ASP A 211 24.41 -23.95 -15.30
C ASP A 211 22.89 -24.02 -15.38
N ALA A 212 22.22 -22.86 -15.28
CA ALA A 212 20.77 -22.78 -15.46
C ALA A 212 20.34 -23.10 -16.91
N ALA A 213 21.07 -22.60 -17.90
CA ALA A 213 20.77 -22.85 -19.30
C ALA A 213 20.98 -24.33 -19.68
N GLU A 214 21.99 -24.99 -19.12
CA GLU A 214 22.22 -26.43 -19.26
C GLU A 214 21.01 -27.22 -18.71
N LEU A 215 20.58 -26.92 -17.50
CA LEU A 215 19.41 -27.55 -16.87
C LEU A 215 18.11 -27.28 -17.63
N ALA A 216 17.95 -26.10 -18.20
CA ALA A 216 16.78 -25.75 -19.01
C ALA A 216 16.72 -26.51 -20.33
N GLY A 217 17.83 -27.17 -20.77
CA GLY A 217 17.91 -27.83 -22.07
C GLY A 217 17.74 -26.88 -23.25
N LYS A 218 17.96 -25.57 -23.06
CA LYS A 218 17.77 -24.51 -24.07
C LYS A 218 19.06 -24.14 -24.82
N GLY A 219 20.15 -24.87 -24.56
CA GLY A 219 21.49 -24.46 -25.01
C GLY A 219 21.94 -23.20 -24.24
N LEU A 220 22.98 -22.53 -24.73
CA LEU A 220 23.55 -21.35 -24.07
C LEU A 220 22.78 -20.03 -24.29
N ALA A 221 21.53 -20.09 -24.81
CA ALA A 221 20.73 -18.88 -25.03
C ALA A 221 19.96 -18.49 -23.75
N PRO A 222 20.08 -17.26 -23.26
CA PRO A 222 19.27 -16.78 -22.14
C PRO A 222 17.77 -16.75 -22.53
N ALA A 223 16.91 -16.89 -21.55
CA ALA A 223 15.45 -16.80 -21.73
C ALA A 223 15.03 -15.37 -22.08
N GLY A 224 15.76 -14.39 -21.58
CA GLY A 224 15.48 -12.98 -21.81
C GLY A 224 16.55 -12.07 -21.20
N LEU A 225 16.27 -10.77 -21.23
CA LEU A 225 17.03 -9.75 -20.53
C LEU A 225 16.16 -9.11 -19.45
N ARG A 226 16.76 -8.86 -18.30
CA ARG A 226 16.21 -7.99 -17.27
C ARG A 226 16.75 -6.60 -17.45
N LEU A 227 15.90 -5.60 -17.30
CA LEU A 227 16.25 -4.19 -17.48
C LEU A 227 16.03 -3.42 -16.18
N ARG A 228 16.93 -2.49 -15.91
CA ARG A 228 16.78 -1.48 -14.87
C ARG A 228 16.65 -0.11 -15.52
N PHE A 229 15.68 0.66 -15.05
CA PHE A 229 15.46 2.05 -15.46
C PHE A 229 15.93 3.00 -14.35
N ASP A 230 16.19 4.25 -14.72
CA ASP A 230 16.51 5.36 -13.81
C ASP A 230 15.37 5.63 -12.81
N ASP A 231 14.12 5.50 -13.27
CA ASP A 231 12.90 5.61 -12.46
C ASP A 231 12.01 4.38 -12.66
N VAL A 232 11.81 3.65 -11.59
CA VAL A 232 10.95 2.45 -11.58
C VAL A 232 9.49 2.76 -11.86
N MET A 233 9.02 3.94 -11.48
CA MET A 233 7.64 4.35 -11.72
C MET A 233 7.40 4.71 -13.20
N ALA A 234 8.45 5.09 -13.91
CA ALA A 234 8.42 5.33 -15.35
C ALA A 234 8.55 4.03 -16.17
N ALA A 235 8.71 2.86 -15.53
CA ALA A 235 8.91 1.57 -16.23
C ALA A 235 7.87 1.29 -17.32
N PRO A 236 6.55 1.52 -17.15
CA PRO A 236 5.59 1.29 -18.22
C PRO A 236 5.87 2.12 -19.49
N VAL A 237 6.30 3.38 -19.32
CA VAL A 237 6.63 4.29 -20.42
C VAL A 237 8.00 3.93 -21.01
N ARG A 238 9.00 3.64 -20.17
CA ARG A 238 10.35 3.24 -20.58
C ARG A 238 10.35 1.91 -21.33
N ALA A 239 9.59 0.93 -20.84
CA ALA A 239 9.43 -0.37 -21.50
C ALA A 239 8.84 -0.24 -22.92
N ALA A 240 7.89 0.66 -23.13
CA ALA A 240 7.36 0.95 -24.46
C ALA A 240 8.45 1.55 -25.37
N GLY A 241 9.31 2.43 -24.87
CA GLY A 241 10.47 2.98 -25.59
C GLY A 241 11.47 1.89 -25.98
N VAL A 242 11.79 0.97 -25.06
CA VAL A 242 12.66 -0.17 -25.36
C VAL A 242 12.04 -1.10 -26.40
N ALA A 243 10.73 -1.38 -26.30
CA ALA A 243 10.03 -2.20 -27.31
C ALA A 243 10.14 -1.58 -28.71
N ALA A 244 9.96 -0.27 -28.83
CA ALA A 244 10.13 0.45 -30.09
C ALA A 244 11.58 0.39 -30.61
N ALA A 245 12.59 0.48 -29.72
CA ALA A 245 13.99 0.41 -30.10
C ALA A 245 14.42 -1.00 -30.55
N LEU A 246 13.86 -2.06 -29.95
CA LEU A 246 14.17 -3.45 -30.30
C LEU A 246 13.43 -3.92 -31.55
N GLY A 247 12.26 -3.35 -31.87
CA GLY A 247 11.45 -3.71 -33.02
C GLY A 247 10.70 -5.04 -32.86
N ASP A 248 10.11 -5.50 -33.96
CA ASP A 248 9.25 -6.68 -34.00
C ASP A 248 9.99 -7.97 -33.61
N GLY A 249 9.27 -8.82 -32.85
CA GLY A 249 9.75 -10.13 -32.41
C GLY A 249 10.29 -10.14 -31.00
N PHE A 250 10.36 -8.99 -30.30
CA PHE A 250 10.66 -8.91 -28.86
C PHE A 250 9.40 -8.51 -28.07
N THR A 251 9.20 -9.18 -26.94
CA THR A 251 8.13 -8.83 -25.99
C THR A 251 8.77 -8.16 -24.79
N VAL A 252 8.39 -6.92 -24.52
CA VAL A 252 8.85 -6.20 -23.35
C VAL A 252 7.70 -6.11 -22.34
N ARG A 253 7.92 -6.65 -21.15
CA ARG A 253 6.98 -6.61 -20.04
C ARG A 253 7.58 -5.80 -18.91
N ASP A 254 6.84 -4.85 -18.39
CA ASP A 254 7.23 -4.11 -17.20
C ASP A 254 6.69 -4.79 -15.93
N TRP A 255 7.29 -4.49 -14.79
CA TRP A 255 6.94 -5.04 -13.49
C TRP A 255 5.45 -4.87 -13.13
N SER A 256 4.81 -3.80 -13.59
CA SER A 256 3.42 -3.53 -13.28
C SER A 256 2.46 -4.50 -14.01
N LYS A 257 2.85 -5.00 -15.17
CA LYS A 257 2.11 -6.03 -15.91
C LYS A 257 2.35 -7.41 -15.34
N GLU A 258 3.57 -7.70 -14.93
CA GLU A 258 3.95 -8.99 -14.34
C GLU A 258 3.23 -9.22 -13.00
N HIS A 259 3.12 -8.17 -12.18
CA HIS A 259 2.43 -8.21 -10.88
C HIS A 259 1.04 -7.54 -10.90
N ALA A 260 0.40 -7.43 -12.08
CA ALA A 260 -0.86 -6.70 -12.23
C ALA A 260 -1.99 -7.21 -11.32
N ALA A 261 -2.05 -8.52 -11.07
CA ALA A 261 -3.05 -9.12 -10.18
C ALA A 261 -2.87 -8.63 -8.74
N TYR A 262 -1.63 -8.57 -8.27
CA TYR A 262 -1.26 -8.12 -6.93
C TYR A 262 -1.62 -6.63 -6.71
N PHE A 263 -1.21 -5.75 -7.62
CA PHE A 263 -1.53 -4.32 -7.54
C PHE A 263 -3.03 -4.04 -7.69
N ARG A 264 -3.75 -4.89 -8.45
CA ARG A 264 -5.20 -4.83 -8.54
C ARG A 264 -5.84 -5.20 -7.21
N ALA A 265 -5.36 -6.24 -6.52
CA ALA A 265 -5.84 -6.66 -5.22
C ALA A 265 -5.66 -5.55 -4.17
N ILE A 266 -4.47 -4.95 -4.07
CA ILE A 266 -4.18 -3.82 -3.17
C ILE A 266 -5.09 -2.62 -3.48
N ARG A 267 -5.33 -2.31 -4.75
CA ARG A 267 -6.22 -1.21 -5.14
C ARG A 267 -7.66 -1.48 -4.72
N ILE A 268 -8.15 -2.71 -4.90
CA ILE A 268 -9.50 -3.11 -4.48
C ILE A 268 -9.61 -3.01 -2.96
N GLU A 269 -8.63 -3.55 -2.22
CA GLU A 269 -8.59 -3.48 -0.76
C GLU A 269 -8.63 -2.03 -0.27
N LYS A 270 -7.80 -1.15 -0.83
CA LYS A 270 -7.77 0.28 -0.51
C LYS A 270 -9.10 0.98 -0.80
N THR A 271 -9.75 0.63 -1.91
CA THR A 271 -11.08 1.15 -2.26
C THR A 271 -12.13 0.68 -1.25
N MET A 272 -12.12 -0.61 -0.89
CA MET A 272 -13.06 -1.17 0.10
C MET A 272 -12.87 -0.53 1.47
N MET A 273 -11.61 -0.39 1.94
CA MET A 273 -11.30 0.29 3.20
C MET A 273 -11.75 1.75 3.18
N SER A 274 -11.53 2.46 2.08
CA SER A 274 -11.99 3.84 1.91
C SER A 274 -13.53 3.95 1.99
N LEU A 275 -14.25 2.99 1.39
CA LEU A 275 -15.72 2.96 1.47
C LEU A 275 -16.22 2.70 2.89
N ILE A 276 -15.63 1.72 3.60
CA ILE A 276 -16.00 1.40 4.98
C ILE A 276 -15.76 2.61 5.89
N LEU A 277 -14.60 3.26 5.74
CA LEU A 277 -14.25 4.42 6.55
C LEU A 277 -15.10 5.65 6.20
N MET A 278 -15.48 5.81 4.92
CA MET A 278 -16.45 6.84 4.51
C MET A 278 -17.82 6.62 5.16
N LEU A 279 -18.23 5.35 5.33
CA LEU A 279 -19.46 5.02 6.06
C LEU A 279 -19.36 5.45 7.54
N VAL A 280 -18.20 5.26 8.18
CA VAL A 280 -17.96 5.74 9.56
C VAL A 280 -18.11 7.26 9.67
N VAL A 281 -17.55 8.01 8.70
CA VAL A 281 -17.71 9.47 8.65
C VAL A 281 -19.18 9.85 8.40
N ALA A 282 -19.90 9.12 7.56
CA ALA A 282 -21.33 9.33 7.32
C ALA A 282 -22.17 9.10 8.60
N VAL A 283 -21.86 8.08 9.39
CA VAL A 283 -22.49 7.84 10.70
C VAL A 283 -22.19 8.99 11.67
N ALA A 284 -20.97 9.50 11.70
CA ALA A 284 -20.61 10.66 12.50
C ALA A 284 -21.40 11.92 12.06
N ALA A 285 -21.55 12.12 10.75
CA ALA A 285 -22.38 13.21 10.21
C ALA A 285 -23.88 13.05 10.58
N PHE A 286 -24.39 11.81 10.56
CA PHE A 286 -25.77 11.53 11.02
C PHE A 286 -25.95 11.85 12.52
N ASN A 287 -24.95 11.58 13.35
CA ASN A 287 -25.00 11.97 14.77
C ASN A 287 -25.11 13.50 14.93
N ILE A 288 -24.47 14.28 14.05
CA ILE A 288 -24.63 15.74 14.04
C ILE A 288 -26.07 16.15 13.72
N VAL A 289 -26.71 15.49 12.74
CA VAL A 289 -28.13 15.74 12.44
C VAL A 289 -28.99 15.52 13.68
N ALA A 290 -28.84 14.37 14.33
CA ALA A 290 -29.59 14.04 15.54
C ALA A 290 -29.35 15.04 16.67
N ALA A 291 -28.08 15.41 16.91
CA ALA A 291 -27.69 16.39 17.91
C ALA A 291 -28.30 17.76 17.64
N LEU A 292 -28.21 18.27 16.39
CA LEU A 292 -28.75 19.58 16.05
C LEU A 292 -30.27 19.59 16.05
N VAL A 293 -30.95 18.53 15.65
CA VAL A 293 -32.43 18.42 15.77
C VAL A 293 -32.84 18.54 17.22
N MET A 294 -32.09 17.91 18.13
CA MET A 294 -32.36 18.00 19.57
C MET A 294 -32.13 19.40 20.11
N VAL A 295 -31.00 20.03 19.71
CA VAL A 295 -30.73 21.45 20.06
C VAL A 295 -31.84 22.39 19.56
N VAL A 296 -32.28 22.20 18.33
CA VAL A 296 -33.43 22.99 17.75
C VAL A 296 -34.67 22.81 18.59
N ASN A 297 -35.01 21.58 18.99
CA ASN A 297 -36.20 21.32 19.81
C ASN A 297 -36.08 21.95 21.19
N GLU A 298 -34.93 21.90 21.84
CA GLU A 298 -34.70 22.51 23.16
C GLU A 298 -34.68 24.03 23.11
N LYS A 299 -34.29 24.61 21.95
CA LYS A 299 -34.24 26.06 21.74
C LYS A 299 -35.48 26.62 21.02
N ARG A 300 -36.57 25.86 21.00
CA ARG A 300 -37.84 26.30 20.33
C ARG A 300 -38.37 27.64 20.86
N SER A 301 -38.37 27.84 22.17
CA SER A 301 -38.79 29.07 22.83
C SER A 301 -37.88 30.26 22.42
N ASP A 302 -36.54 30.07 22.52
CA ASP A 302 -35.58 31.10 22.08
C ASP A 302 -35.78 31.47 20.59
N ILE A 303 -36.05 30.48 19.73
CA ILE A 303 -36.34 30.69 18.30
C ILE A 303 -37.62 31.50 18.12
N ALA A 304 -38.69 31.18 18.87
CA ALA A 304 -39.96 31.89 18.81
C ALA A 304 -39.79 33.36 19.23
N ILE A 305 -39.07 33.63 20.29
CA ILE A 305 -38.75 35.01 20.72
C ILE A 305 -37.96 35.77 19.65
N LEU A 306 -36.95 35.17 19.05
CA LEU A 306 -36.17 35.81 17.99
C LEU A 306 -37.07 36.14 16.75
N ARG A 307 -38.00 35.26 16.40
CA ARG A 307 -38.94 35.47 15.31
C ARG A 307 -39.96 36.55 15.61
N THR A 308 -40.48 36.65 16.84
CA THR A 308 -41.37 37.74 17.22
C THR A 308 -40.67 39.08 17.27
N LEU A 309 -39.36 39.12 17.51
CA LEU A 309 -38.49 40.30 17.42
C LEU A 309 -38.14 40.69 15.95
N GLY A 310 -38.65 39.93 14.97
CA GLY A 310 -38.51 40.26 13.54
C GLY A 310 -37.37 39.53 12.83
N LEU A 311 -36.70 38.52 13.45
CA LEU A 311 -35.69 37.73 12.76
C LEU A 311 -36.31 36.85 11.68
N ALA A 312 -35.91 37.04 10.43
CA ALA A 312 -36.40 36.24 9.31
C ALA A 312 -36.03 34.76 9.42
N PRO A 313 -36.81 33.82 8.85
CA PRO A 313 -36.48 32.38 8.85
C PRO A 313 -35.06 32.06 8.35
N ARG A 314 -34.57 32.79 7.36
CA ARG A 314 -33.17 32.67 6.86
C ARG A 314 -32.12 32.99 7.93
N GLY A 315 -32.46 33.90 8.88
CA GLY A 315 -31.60 34.21 10.02
C GLY A 315 -31.49 33.03 10.99
N ILE A 316 -32.59 32.31 11.23
CA ILE A 316 -32.59 31.09 12.06
C ILE A 316 -31.74 29.99 11.40
N VAL A 317 -31.90 29.79 10.07
CA VAL A 317 -31.06 28.87 9.31
C VAL A 317 -29.57 29.25 9.50
N GLY A 318 -29.23 30.53 9.39
CA GLY A 318 -27.89 31.05 9.57
C GLY A 318 -27.29 30.75 10.96
N ILE A 319 -28.11 30.81 12.03
CA ILE A 319 -27.66 30.46 13.40
C ILE A 319 -27.20 29.00 13.48
N PHE A 320 -28.05 28.06 13.03
CA PHE A 320 -27.76 26.63 13.11
C PHE A 320 -26.69 26.19 12.12
N LEU A 321 -26.64 26.79 10.91
CA LEU A 321 -25.53 26.58 9.98
C LEU A 321 -24.21 27.04 10.57
N THR A 322 -24.16 28.19 11.24
CA THR A 322 -22.96 28.66 11.93
C THR A 322 -22.52 27.69 13.02
N GLN A 323 -23.49 27.18 13.81
CA GLN A 323 -23.19 26.19 14.86
C GLN A 323 -22.60 24.91 14.26
N GLY A 324 -23.22 24.35 13.24
CA GLY A 324 -22.72 23.14 12.56
C GLY A 324 -21.37 23.35 11.87
N LEU A 325 -21.17 24.52 11.27
CA LEU A 325 -19.90 24.93 10.66
C LEU A 325 -18.76 24.95 11.69
N VAL A 326 -19.02 25.48 12.87
CA VAL A 326 -18.02 25.54 13.95
C VAL A 326 -17.70 24.13 14.49
N ILE A 327 -18.73 23.33 14.77
CA ILE A 327 -18.55 21.94 15.22
C ILE A 327 -17.77 21.13 14.18
N GLY A 328 -18.17 21.25 12.91
CA GLY A 328 -17.53 20.56 11.79
C GLY A 328 -16.09 21.01 11.57
N SER A 329 -15.83 22.31 11.59
CA SER A 329 -14.47 22.85 11.44
C SER A 329 -13.55 22.37 12.56
N ILE A 330 -13.95 22.52 13.81
CA ILE A 330 -13.15 22.12 14.97
C ILE A 330 -12.94 20.60 14.95
N GLY A 331 -14.01 19.81 14.73
CA GLY A 331 -13.93 18.36 14.66
C GLY A 331 -13.01 17.87 13.54
N THR A 332 -13.12 18.46 12.34
CA THR A 332 -12.26 18.10 11.19
C THR A 332 -10.81 18.52 11.43
N VAL A 333 -10.55 19.74 11.90
CA VAL A 333 -9.18 20.20 12.15
C VAL A 333 -8.50 19.36 13.25
N LEU A 334 -9.18 19.16 14.38
CA LEU A 334 -8.65 18.31 15.47
C LEU A 334 -8.46 16.87 14.99
N GLY A 335 -9.40 16.33 14.21
CA GLY A 335 -9.30 14.99 13.62
C GLY A 335 -8.14 14.87 12.65
N THR A 336 -7.91 15.88 11.81
CA THR A 336 -6.78 15.92 10.89
C THR A 336 -5.45 15.97 11.65
N LEU A 337 -5.34 16.84 12.66
CA LEU A 337 -4.12 16.93 13.46
C LEU A 337 -3.85 15.63 14.24
N LEU A 338 -4.87 15.06 14.85
CA LEU A 338 -4.76 13.79 15.56
C LEU A 338 -4.40 12.65 14.60
N GLY A 339 -5.04 12.59 13.43
CA GLY A 339 -4.74 11.58 12.40
C GLY A 339 -3.31 11.66 11.89
N ILE A 340 -2.80 12.86 11.62
CA ILE A 340 -1.41 13.08 11.24
C ILE A 340 -0.47 12.64 12.38
N LEU A 341 -0.76 13.04 13.62
CA LEU A 341 0.05 12.70 14.77
C LEU A 341 0.10 11.19 15.01
N VAL A 342 -1.02 10.50 14.93
CA VAL A 342 -1.07 9.05 15.10
C VAL A 342 -0.39 8.34 13.93
N ALA A 343 -0.66 8.75 12.68
CA ALA A 343 -0.04 8.15 11.50
C ALA A 343 1.49 8.32 11.49
N SER A 344 2.01 9.49 11.86
CA SER A 344 3.46 9.71 11.93
C SER A 344 4.17 8.96 13.06
N ASN A 345 3.44 8.50 14.06
CA ASN A 345 3.99 7.78 15.22
C ASN A 345 3.49 6.32 15.32
N VAL A 346 2.88 5.79 14.26
CA VAL A 346 2.28 4.44 14.29
C VAL A 346 3.31 3.36 14.64
N GLY A 347 4.55 3.51 14.14
CA GLY A 347 5.68 2.60 14.42
C GLY A 347 6.10 2.58 15.90
N VAL A 348 5.75 3.58 16.69
CA VAL A 348 5.99 3.62 18.14
C VAL A 348 4.73 3.24 18.93
N ILE A 349 3.58 3.71 18.47
CA ILE A 349 2.30 3.52 19.16
C ILE A 349 1.89 2.04 19.16
N VAL A 350 2.03 1.35 18.01
CA VAL A 350 1.59 -0.05 17.91
C VAL A 350 2.43 -0.98 18.78
N PRO A 351 3.78 -0.96 18.74
CA PRO A 351 4.58 -1.77 19.67
C PRO A 351 4.33 -1.43 21.15
N ALA A 352 4.07 -0.17 21.47
CA ALA A 352 3.73 0.21 22.85
C ALA A 352 2.39 -0.40 23.30
N LEU A 353 1.38 -0.45 22.39
CA LEU A 353 0.10 -1.11 22.67
C LEU A 353 0.24 -2.64 22.75
N GLU A 354 1.05 -3.25 21.87
CA GLU A 354 1.37 -4.68 21.92
C GLU A 354 1.97 -5.08 23.27
N ASN A 355 2.95 -4.30 23.74
CA ASN A 355 3.57 -4.53 25.04
C ASN A 355 2.59 -4.34 26.21
N LEU A 356 1.68 -3.37 26.10
CA LEU A 356 0.71 -3.08 27.15
C LEU A 356 -0.37 -4.17 27.27
N PHE A 357 -0.85 -4.69 26.14
CA PHE A 357 -1.95 -5.66 26.08
C PHE A 357 -1.48 -7.11 25.96
N GLY A 358 -0.18 -7.37 25.78
CA GLY A 358 0.41 -8.71 25.72
C GLY A 358 0.01 -9.51 24.46
N PHE A 359 -0.39 -8.86 23.37
CA PHE A 359 -0.64 -9.52 22.08
C PHE A 359 0.29 -8.95 21.01
N HIS A 360 0.60 -9.75 20.00
CA HIS A 360 1.39 -9.31 18.87
C HIS A 360 0.48 -9.25 17.65
N VAL A 361 0.34 -8.07 17.05
CA VAL A 361 -0.42 -7.85 15.81
C VAL A 361 0.33 -8.44 14.64
N MET A 362 1.66 -8.28 14.64
CA MET A 362 2.53 -8.85 13.64
C MET A 362 3.43 -9.93 14.26
N ASN A 363 3.31 -11.14 13.74
CA ASN A 363 4.27 -12.19 14.08
C ASN A 363 5.53 -11.99 13.23
N PRO A 364 6.71 -11.71 13.81
CA PRO A 364 7.94 -11.48 13.07
C PRO A 364 8.36 -12.65 12.17
N THR A 365 7.86 -13.85 12.46
CA THR A 365 8.12 -15.05 11.65
C THR A 365 7.25 -15.15 10.39
N VAL A 366 6.16 -14.37 10.31
CA VAL A 366 5.23 -14.36 9.17
C VAL A 366 5.36 -13.09 8.35
N TYR A 367 5.57 -11.97 9.05
CA TYR A 367 5.71 -10.65 8.42
C TYR A 367 7.11 -10.11 8.74
N TYR A 368 8.02 -10.13 7.78
CA TYR A 368 9.38 -9.58 7.91
C TYR A 368 9.43 -8.05 8.03
N ILE A 369 8.28 -7.41 8.22
CA ILE A 369 8.17 -5.97 8.46
C ILE A 369 8.19 -5.78 9.98
N THR A 370 9.31 -5.32 10.50
CA THR A 370 9.53 -5.06 11.94
C THR A 370 8.84 -3.79 12.43
N GLU A 371 8.51 -2.87 11.53
CA GLU A 371 7.85 -1.60 11.84
C GLU A 371 6.68 -1.39 10.87
N LEU A 372 5.54 -0.94 11.38
CA LEU A 372 4.39 -0.58 10.55
C LEU A 372 4.74 0.70 9.76
N PRO A 373 4.96 0.59 8.44
CA PRO A 373 5.26 1.76 7.63
C PRO A 373 4.02 2.64 7.50
N SER A 374 4.20 3.95 7.50
CA SER A 374 3.13 4.90 7.23
C SER A 374 3.63 6.01 6.32
N GLU A 375 2.87 6.31 5.26
CA GLU A 375 3.19 7.35 4.29
C GLU A 375 2.05 8.37 4.23
N LEU A 376 2.34 9.57 4.72
CA LEU A 376 1.41 10.70 4.70
C LEU A 376 1.43 11.38 3.33
N ARG A 377 0.30 11.36 2.60
CA ARG A 377 0.15 12.05 1.31
C ARG A 377 -0.76 13.27 1.48
N LEU A 378 -0.21 14.46 1.36
CA LEU A 378 -0.91 15.73 1.59
C LEU A 378 -2.23 15.85 0.82
N TRP A 379 -2.25 15.45 -0.45
CA TRP A 379 -3.46 15.51 -1.26
C TRP A 379 -4.60 14.65 -0.71
N GLN A 380 -4.28 13.48 -0.14
CA GLN A 380 -5.27 12.60 0.49
C GLN A 380 -5.80 13.21 1.79
N ILE A 381 -4.92 13.77 2.62
CA ILE A 381 -5.30 14.44 3.86
C ILE A 381 -6.27 15.60 3.55
N VAL A 382 -5.95 16.43 2.57
CA VAL A 382 -6.80 17.54 2.14
C VAL A 382 -8.15 17.04 1.60
N THR A 383 -8.12 15.99 0.79
CA THR A 383 -9.36 15.41 0.22
C THR A 383 -10.26 14.81 1.31
N ILE A 384 -9.68 14.03 2.24
CA ILE A 384 -10.42 13.40 3.35
C ILE A 384 -11.04 14.49 4.24
N SER A 385 -10.23 15.45 4.66
CA SER A 385 -10.68 16.55 5.52
C SER A 385 -11.74 17.41 4.82
N GLY A 386 -11.57 17.66 3.52
CA GLY A 386 -12.54 18.40 2.72
C GLY A 386 -13.89 17.68 2.58
N ILE A 387 -13.87 16.38 2.30
CA ILE A 387 -15.07 15.55 2.20
C ILE A 387 -15.79 15.47 3.56
N ALA A 388 -15.05 15.21 4.64
CA ALA A 388 -15.61 15.13 5.99
C ALA A 388 -16.25 16.46 6.41
N PHE A 389 -15.58 17.56 6.13
CA PHE A 389 -16.12 18.89 6.38
C PHE A 389 -17.40 19.16 5.56
N LEU A 390 -17.37 18.85 4.26
CA LEU A 390 -18.53 19.01 3.38
C LEU A 390 -19.72 18.17 3.86
N LEU A 391 -19.52 16.92 4.22
CA LEU A 391 -20.56 16.05 4.76
C LEU A 391 -21.14 16.62 6.06
N THR A 392 -20.30 17.17 6.94
CA THR A 392 -20.74 17.83 8.17
C THR A 392 -21.61 19.04 7.88
N VAL A 393 -21.21 19.89 6.93
CA VAL A 393 -22.01 21.06 6.52
C VAL A 393 -23.36 20.64 5.93
N LEU A 394 -23.35 19.63 5.04
CA LEU A 394 -24.59 19.10 4.46
C LEU A 394 -25.54 18.54 5.53
N ALA A 395 -24.98 17.82 6.52
CA ALA A 395 -25.73 17.27 7.64
C ALA A 395 -26.45 18.36 8.49
N THR A 396 -25.89 19.56 8.53
CA THR A 396 -26.48 20.66 9.32
C THR A 396 -27.67 21.35 8.63
N ILE A 397 -27.83 21.20 7.31
CA ILE A 397 -28.87 21.88 6.54
C ILE A 397 -30.27 21.45 6.98
N TYR A 398 -30.49 20.14 7.12
CA TYR A 398 -31.81 19.62 7.50
C TYR A 398 -32.31 20.13 8.87
N PRO A 399 -31.51 20.02 9.98
CA PRO A 399 -31.92 20.58 11.26
C PRO A 399 -32.15 22.10 11.23
N ALA A 400 -31.29 22.83 10.50
CA ALA A 400 -31.43 24.28 10.36
C ALA A 400 -32.74 24.69 9.67
N LEU A 401 -33.15 24.00 8.61
CA LEU A 401 -34.41 24.23 7.94
C LEU A 401 -35.59 23.89 8.86
N ARG A 402 -35.52 22.81 9.63
CA ARG A 402 -36.53 22.42 10.59
C ARG A 402 -36.69 23.47 11.70
N GLY A 403 -35.56 24.04 12.19
CA GLY A 403 -35.58 25.15 13.15
C GLY A 403 -36.29 26.41 12.59
N ALA A 404 -36.04 26.74 11.33
CA ALA A 404 -36.65 27.87 10.67
C ALA A 404 -38.18 27.72 10.44
N ALA A 405 -38.66 26.49 10.35
CA ALA A 405 -40.07 26.17 10.19
C ALA A 405 -40.92 26.24 11.49
N THR A 406 -40.26 26.49 12.66
CA THR A 406 -40.96 26.58 13.96
C THR A 406 -41.92 27.76 13.96
N GLU A 407 -43.21 27.50 14.25
CA GLU A 407 -44.24 28.56 14.38
C GLU A 407 -44.19 29.21 15.76
N PRO A 408 -44.03 30.56 15.86
CA PRO A 408 -43.90 31.26 17.13
C PRO A 408 -45.14 31.10 18.03
N ALA A 409 -46.33 31.07 17.44
CA ALA A 409 -47.56 30.95 18.20
C ALA A 409 -47.74 29.60 18.88
N GLU A 410 -47.31 28.51 18.26
CA GLU A 410 -47.32 27.17 18.87
C GLU A 410 -46.25 27.03 19.95
N ALA A 411 -45.04 27.53 19.67
CA ALA A 411 -43.91 27.37 20.58
C ALA A 411 -44.11 28.12 21.93
N LEU A 412 -44.79 29.24 21.95
CA LEU A 412 -45.07 30.05 23.13
C LEU A 412 -46.35 29.64 23.88
N ARG A 413 -47.20 28.79 23.30
CA ARG A 413 -48.46 28.34 23.91
C ARG A 413 -48.27 27.20 24.92
N TYR A 414 -47.17 26.49 24.86
CA TYR A 414 -46.90 25.30 25.67
C TYR A 414 -45.89 25.56 26.79
N GLU A 415 -45.54 26.80 27.12
CA GLU A 415 -44.94 27.23 28.39
C GLU A 415 -46.05 27.74 29.33
#